data_963ddadf1299a9a7af63293cbf34424b
#
_entry.id   963ddadf1299a9a7af63293cbf34424b
#
_cell.length_a   1.000
_cell.length_b   1.000
_cell.length_c   1.000
_cell.angle_alpha   90.00
_cell.angle_beta   90.00
_cell.angle_gamma   90.00
#
_symmetry.space_group_name_H-M   'P 1'
#
loop_
_entity.id
_entity.type
_entity.pdbx_description
1 polymer ?
#
loop_
_entity_poly.entity_id
_entity_poly.type
_entity_poly.pdbx_seq_one_letter_code
_entity_poly.pdbx_strand_id
1 'polypeptide(L)'
;MHIVVVGLSHRTAPVEVREKLSIPDQSITESLKALKAFSEVLEVSILSTCNRLEIYALVKDKNTGISSIKEFISEYSGITFEDLNPHLFCYRQEEAVLHLMKVSAGLDSLVLGEGQILSQVKKMMRLGQENQSTLSLIHI
;
A
#
# COMPACT_ATOMS: atom_id res chain seq x y z
N MET A 1 -0.33 -0.81 -18.77
CA MET A 1 0.19 -0.78 -17.40
C MET A 1 -0.41 0.40 -16.65
N HIS A 2 -0.76 0.18 -15.39
CA HIS A 2 -1.47 1.18 -14.61
C HIS A 2 -0.92 1.25 -13.19
N ILE A 3 -0.73 2.47 -12.68
CA ILE A 3 -0.35 2.69 -11.29
C ILE A 3 -1.63 2.70 -10.45
N VAL A 4 -1.63 1.95 -9.36
CA VAL A 4 -2.75 1.91 -8.42
C VAL A 4 -2.23 1.95 -6.98
N VAL A 5 -3.05 2.43 -6.07
CA VAL A 5 -2.85 2.24 -4.64
C VAL A 5 -4.13 1.71 -4.02
N VAL A 6 -3.98 0.71 -3.18
CA VAL A 6 -5.07 0.16 -2.37
C VAL A 6 -4.62 0.21 -0.92
N GLY A 7 -5.45 0.73 -0.07
CA GLY A 7 -5.04 0.85 1.32
C GLY A 7 -6.16 1.25 2.26
N LEU A 8 -5.77 1.44 3.51
CA LEU A 8 -6.62 2.01 4.54
C LEU A 8 -5.78 2.91 5.45
N SER A 9 -6.45 3.80 6.16
CA SER A 9 -5.79 4.70 7.09
C SER A 9 -6.72 4.98 8.28
N HIS A 10 -6.23 5.78 9.22
CA HIS A 10 -7.03 6.25 10.35
C HIS A 10 -8.32 6.96 9.92
N ARG A 11 -8.39 7.47 8.68
CA ARG A 11 -9.58 8.13 8.12
C ARG A 11 -10.64 7.14 7.64
N THR A 12 -10.23 5.93 7.28
CA THR A 12 -11.13 4.95 6.63
C THR A 12 -11.41 3.73 7.50
N ALA A 13 -10.60 3.47 8.53
CA ALA A 13 -10.71 2.26 9.33
C ALA A 13 -10.43 2.53 10.81
N PRO A 14 -11.19 1.87 11.72
CA PRO A 14 -10.91 1.96 13.15
C PRO A 14 -9.63 1.22 13.53
N VAL A 15 -9.13 1.49 14.73
CA VAL A 15 -7.85 0.94 15.20
C VAL A 15 -7.84 -0.58 15.21
N GLU A 16 -8.96 -1.22 15.53
CA GLU A 16 -9.09 -2.68 15.58
C GLU A 16 -8.81 -3.33 14.22
N VAL A 17 -9.26 -2.68 13.16
CA VAL A 17 -9.01 -3.14 11.78
C VAL A 17 -7.56 -2.87 11.39
N ARG A 18 -7.05 -1.67 11.69
CA ARG A 18 -5.67 -1.29 11.36
C ARG A 18 -4.64 -2.20 12.03
N GLU A 19 -4.88 -2.61 13.27
CA GLU A 19 -3.98 -3.52 13.98
C GLU A 19 -3.82 -4.86 13.27
N LYS A 20 -4.90 -5.39 12.69
CA LYS A 20 -4.86 -6.66 11.97
C LYS A 20 -4.13 -6.56 10.64
N LEU A 21 -3.99 -5.36 10.09
CA LEU A 21 -3.40 -5.12 8.79
C LEU A 21 -1.97 -4.59 8.86
N SER A 22 -1.47 -4.30 10.05
CA SER A 22 -0.08 -3.86 10.21
C SER A 22 0.88 -4.96 9.79
N ILE A 23 1.79 -4.62 8.88
CA ILE A 23 2.81 -5.55 8.39
C ILE A 23 4.15 -5.14 9.02
N PRO A 24 4.69 -5.92 9.96
CA PRO A 24 5.98 -5.58 10.56
C PRO A 24 7.12 -5.72 9.54
N ASP A 25 8.21 -5.01 9.79
CA ASP A 25 9.35 -4.95 8.87
C ASP A 25 9.87 -6.33 8.45
N GLN A 26 9.91 -7.28 9.39
CA GLN A 26 10.39 -8.63 9.10
C GLN A 26 9.47 -9.39 8.13
N SER A 27 8.23 -8.97 7.97
CA SER A 27 7.25 -9.62 7.08
C SER A 27 7.10 -8.91 5.73
N ILE A 28 7.73 -7.75 5.55
CA ILE A 28 7.58 -6.96 4.32
C ILE A 28 8.11 -7.72 3.11
N THR A 29 9.29 -8.33 3.22
CA THR A 29 9.90 -9.05 2.09
C THR A 29 9.00 -10.19 1.59
N GLU A 30 8.45 -10.98 2.49
CA GLU A 30 7.54 -12.06 2.12
C GLU A 30 6.24 -11.54 1.53
N SER A 31 5.72 -10.43 2.07
CA SER A 31 4.52 -9.80 1.56
C SER A 31 4.75 -9.27 0.14
N LEU A 32 5.90 -8.65 -0.13
CA LEU A 32 6.24 -8.19 -1.47
C LEU A 32 6.32 -9.37 -2.45
N LYS A 33 6.92 -10.48 -2.04
CA LYS A 33 6.98 -11.69 -2.87
C LYS A 33 5.60 -12.26 -3.15
N ALA A 34 4.74 -12.32 -2.14
CA ALA A 34 3.36 -12.81 -2.31
C ALA A 34 2.57 -11.95 -3.28
N LEU A 35 2.70 -10.63 -3.20
CA LEU A 35 2.04 -9.70 -4.12
C LEU A 35 2.58 -9.85 -5.54
N LYS A 36 3.89 -9.98 -5.71
CA LYS A 36 4.49 -10.17 -7.04
C LYS A 36 4.17 -11.54 -7.65
N ALA A 37 3.73 -12.49 -6.85
CA ALA A 37 3.29 -13.79 -7.37
C ALA A 37 2.00 -13.71 -8.16
N PHE A 38 1.16 -12.67 -7.94
CA PHE A 38 0.00 -12.44 -8.81
C PHE A 38 0.49 -12.00 -10.19
N SER A 39 -0.02 -12.66 -11.24
CA SER A 39 0.40 -12.35 -12.61
C SER A 39 0.09 -10.93 -13.05
N GLU A 40 -0.92 -10.30 -12.44
CA GLU A 40 -1.33 -8.93 -12.75
C GLU A 40 -0.40 -7.88 -12.15
N VAL A 41 0.38 -8.24 -11.14
CA VAL A 41 1.25 -7.30 -10.41
C VAL A 41 2.65 -7.34 -11.00
N LEU A 42 3.07 -6.22 -11.59
CA LEU A 42 4.39 -6.07 -12.21
C LEU A 42 5.42 -5.51 -11.22
N GLU A 43 5.02 -4.51 -10.44
CA GLU A 43 5.84 -3.89 -9.42
C GLU A 43 4.96 -3.57 -8.21
N VAL A 44 5.55 -3.59 -7.02
CA VAL A 44 4.80 -3.34 -5.79
C VAL A 44 5.68 -2.76 -4.70
N SER A 45 5.11 -1.85 -3.91
CA SER A 45 5.71 -1.30 -2.69
C SER A 45 4.65 -1.26 -1.60
N ILE A 46 5.08 -1.47 -0.36
CA ILE A 46 4.20 -1.48 0.80
C ILE A 46 4.61 -0.38 1.78
N LEU A 47 3.66 0.48 2.13
CA LEU A 47 3.81 1.45 3.21
C LEU A 47 2.93 0.98 4.37
N SER A 48 3.55 0.53 5.46
CA SER A 48 2.84 0.07 6.64
C SER A 48 3.32 0.83 7.87
N THR A 49 2.39 1.51 8.53
CA THR A 49 2.64 2.25 9.76
C THR A 49 1.52 1.94 10.75
N CYS A 50 1.59 2.51 11.96
CA CYS A 50 0.51 2.34 12.95
C CYS A 50 -0.82 2.97 12.49
N ASN A 51 -0.78 3.92 11.55
CA ASN A 51 -1.96 4.67 11.12
C ASN A 51 -2.44 4.32 9.72
N ARG A 52 -1.69 3.54 8.96
CA ARG A 52 -2.07 3.20 7.57
C ARG A 52 -1.37 1.96 7.04
N LEU A 53 -2.03 1.31 6.12
CA LEU A 53 -1.42 0.35 5.22
C LEU A 53 -1.77 0.80 3.80
N GLU A 54 -0.76 0.98 2.95
CA GLU A 54 -0.95 1.34 1.55
C GLU A 54 -0.07 0.46 0.68
N ILE A 55 -0.66 -0.14 -0.34
CA ILE A 55 0.04 -0.97 -1.30
C ILE A 55 0.00 -0.26 -2.64
N TYR A 56 1.15 0.20 -3.10
CA TYR A 56 1.33 0.83 -4.39
C TYR A 56 1.81 -0.22 -5.38
N ALA A 57 1.20 -0.27 -6.55
CA ALA A 57 1.55 -1.28 -7.54
C ALA A 57 1.44 -0.75 -8.96
N LEU A 58 2.27 -1.32 -9.83
CA LEU A 58 2.12 -1.23 -11.27
C LEU A 58 1.47 -2.54 -11.71
N VAL A 59 0.31 -2.45 -12.33
CA VAL A 59 -0.51 -3.61 -12.69
C VAL A 59 -0.83 -3.61 -14.18
N LYS A 60 -1.10 -4.79 -14.72
CA LYS A 60 -1.45 -4.95 -16.14
C LYS A 60 -2.83 -4.41 -16.45
N ASP A 61 -3.81 -4.73 -15.59
CA ASP A 61 -5.18 -4.25 -15.68
C ASP A 61 -5.59 -3.67 -14.34
N LYS A 62 -6.25 -2.51 -14.36
CA LYS A 62 -6.63 -1.79 -13.14
C LYS A 62 -7.54 -2.61 -12.24
N ASN A 63 -8.58 -3.19 -12.81
CA ASN A 63 -9.61 -3.89 -12.03
C ASN A 63 -9.09 -5.20 -11.44
N THR A 64 -8.46 -6.04 -12.26
CA THR A 64 -7.91 -7.31 -11.79
C THR A 64 -6.71 -7.10 -10.87
N GLY A 65 -5.91 -6.08 -11.14
CA GLY A 65 -4.78 -5.73 -10.26
C GLY A 65 -5.25 -5.29 -8.88
N ILE A 66 -6.25 -4.42 -8.82
CA ILE A 66 -6.84 -3.98 -7.55
C ILE A 66 -7.46 -5.17 -6.80
N SER A 67 -8.17 -6.05 -7.51
CA SER A 67 -8.77 -7.25 -6.91
C SER A 67 -7.69 -8.16 -6.32
N SER A 68 -6.57 -8.35 -7.01
CA SER A 68 -5.46 -9.16 -6.51
C SER A 68 -4.88 -8.59 -5.22
N ILE A 69 -4.70 -7.26 -5.17
CA ILE A 69 -4.18 -6.60 -3.97
C ILE A 69 -5.17 -6.75 -2.80
N LYS A 70 -6.45 -6.57 -3.05
CA LYS A 70 -7.49 -6.74 -2.02
C LYS A 70 -7.53 -8.18 -1.50
N GLU A 71 -7.36 -9.15 -2.40
CA GLU A 71 -7.27 -10.57 -2.03
C GLU A 71 -6.09 -10.81 -1.09
N PHE A 72 -4.92 -10.25 -1.41
CA PHE A 72 -3.76 -10.34 -0.53
C PHE A 72 -4.06 -9.77 0.85
N ILE A 73 -4.65 -8.57 0.92
CA ILE A 73 -4.95 -7.91 2.19
C ILE A 73 -5.93 -8.76 3.01
N SER A 74 -6.96 -9.30 2.36
CA SER A 74 -7.94 -10.16 3.02
C SER A 74 -7.28 -11.42 3.61
N GLU A 75 -6.46 -12.10 2.83
CA GLU A 75 -5.74 -13.30 3.28
C GLU A 75 -4.77 -12.99 4.41
N TYR A 76 -4.01 -11.91 4.29
CA TYR A 76 -3.04 -11.52 5.29
C TYR A 76 -3.70 -11.20 6.64
N SER A 77 -4.78 -10.43 6.62
CA SER A 77 -5.47 -9.96 7.83
C SER A 77 -6.41 -10.99 8.45
N GLY A 78 -6.85 -11.97 7.66
CA GLY A 78 -7.91 -12.88 8.08
C GLY A 78 -9.31 -12.25 8.09
N ILE A 79 -9.45 -11.03 7.56
CA ILE A 79 -10.74 -10.33 7.45
C ILE A 79 -11.35 -10.68 6.09
N THR A 80 -12.64 -11.05 6.07
CA THR A 80 -13.31 -11.36 4.82
C THR A 80 -13.36 -10.13 3.92
N PHE A 81 -13.41 -10.34 2.61
CA PHE A 81 -13.52 -9.26 1.64
C PHE A 81 -14.71 -8.34 1.94
N GLU A 82 -15.85 -8.91 2.30
CA GLU A 82 -17.06 -8.15 2.59
C GLU A 82 -16.89 -7.20 3.78
N ASP A 83 -16.19 -7.65 4.82
CA ASP A 83 -15.95 -6.83 6.01
C ASP A 83 -14.81 -5.83 5.78
N LEU A 84 -13.85 -6.17 4.95
CA LEU A 84 -12.66 -5.36 4.69
C LEU A 84 -12.93 -4.22 3.70
N ASN A 85 -13.64 -4.53 2.62
CA ASN A 85 -13.79 -3.62 1.49
C ASN A 85 -14.32 -2.22 1.85
N PRO A 86 -15.28 -2.06 2.77
CA PRO A 86 -15.77 -0.72 3.15
C PRO A 86 -14.69 0.18 3.78
N HIS A 87 -13.62 -0.40 4.31
CA HIS A 87 -12.53 0.35 4.93
C HIS A 87 -11.40 0.70 3.95
N LEU A 88 -11.40 0.11 2.75
CA LEU A 88 -10.34 0.30 1.78
C LEU A 88 -10.64 1.48 0.85
N PHE A 89 -9.60 2.23 0.54
CA PHE A 89 -9.64 3.19 -0.57
C PHE A 89 -8.80 2.67 -1.72
N CYS A 90 -9.12 3.13 -2.93
CA CYS A 90 -8.38 2.79 -4.15
C CYS A 90 -8.23 4.05 -4.98
N TYR A 91 -7.01 4.34 -5.41
CA TYR A 91 -6.74 5.41 -6.37
C TYR A 91 -5.97 4.84 -7.55
N ARG A 92 -6.15 5.45 -8.70
CA ARG A 92 -5.59 4.99 -9.97
C ARG A 92 -4.88 6.14 -10.68
N GLN A 93 -3.77 5.82 -11.35
CA GLN A 93 -3.03 6.75 -12.20
C GLN A 93 -2.63 8.02 -11.44
N GLU A 94 -2.97 9.20 -11.97
CA GLU A 94 -2.61 10.48 -11.37
C GLU A 94 -3.09 10.62 -9.92
N GLU A 95 -4.26 10.08 -9.61
CA GLU A 95 -4.79 10.12 -8.24
C GLU A 95 -3.93 9.32 -7.28
N ALA A 96 -3.39 8.17 -7.73
CA ALA A 96 -2.49 7.37 -6.92
C ALA A 96 -1.18 8.11 -6.64
N VAL A 97 -0.61 8.73 -7.66
CA VAL A 97 0.62 9.53 -7.53
C VAL A 97 0.38 10.72 -6.60
N LEU A 98 -0.73 11.43 -6.80
CA LEU A 98 -1.08 12.57 -5.96
C LEU A 98 -1.25 12.16 -4.50
N HIS A 99 -1.88 11.01 -4.27
CA HIS A 99 -2.05 10.49 -2.91
C HIS A 99 -0.69 10.21 -2.25
N LEU A 100 0.24 9.57 -2.96
CA LEU A 100 1.58 9.32 -2.45
C LEU A 100 2.30 10.63 -2.11
N MET A 101 2.16 11.64 -2.95
CA MET A 101 2.75 12.96 -2.71
C MET A 101 2.16 13.61 -1.45
N LYS A 102 0.84 13.54 -1.27
CA LYS A 102 0.18 14.07 -0.08
C LYS A 102 0.64 13.37 1.19
N VAL A 103 0.72 12.04 1.14
CA VAL A 103 1.19 11.23 2.28
C VAL A 103 2.63 11.59 2.61
N SER A 104 3.50 11.66 1.61
CA SER A 104 4.92 12.00 1.79
C SER A 104 5.12 13.38 2.41
N ALA A 105 4.26 14.32 2.07
CA ALA A 105 4.29 15.68 2.61
C ALA A 105 3.65 15.82 4.00
N GLY A 106 3.09 14.72 4.54
CA GLY A 106 2.42 14.74 5.84
C GLY A 106 1.02 15.33 5.82
N LEU A 107 0.45 15.60 4.65
CA LEU A 107 -0.86 16.24 4.53
C LEU A 107 -2.02 15.32 4.90
N ASP A 108 -1.80 13.99 4.88
CA ASP A 108 -2.79 12.98 5.22
C ASP A 108 -2.52 12.35 6.60
N SER A 109 -1.62 12.90 7.38
CA SER A 109 -1.25 12.38 8.69
C SER A 109 -2.17 12.90 9.79
N LEU A 110 -2.23 12.18 10.94
CA LEU A 110 -2.95 12.64 12.14
C LEU A 110 -2.43 13.98 12.62
N VAL A 111 -1.10 14.18 12.55
CA VAL A 111 -0.46 15.45 12.83
C VAL A 111 0.04 16.02 11.50
N LEU A 112 -0.58 17.12 11.08
CA LEU A 112 -0.27 17.73 9.79
C LEU A 112 1.21 18.17 9.75
N GLY A 113 1.89 17.79 8.64
CA GLY A 113 3.30 18.16 8.44
C GLY A 113 4.29 17.32 9.24
N GLU A 114 3.88 16.19 9.79
CA GLU A 114 4.77 15.31 10.54
C GLU A 114 5.87 14.73 9.65
N GLY A 115 7.14 14.91 10.07
CA GLY A 115 8.30 14.46 9.28
C GLY A 115 8.54 12.95 9.28
N GLN A 116 8.00 12.23 10.26
CA GLN A 116 8.20 10.78 10.36
C GLN A 116 7.64 10.00 9.18
N ILE A 117 6.52 10.47 8.61
CA ILE A 117 5.91 9.79 7.47
C ILE A 117 6.81 9.82 6.23
N LEU A 118 7.56 10.90 6.03
CA LEU A 118 8.49 10.98 4.91
C LEU A 118 9.61 9.94 5.05
N SER A 119 10.12 9.74 6.27
CA SER A 119 11.13 8.71 6.54
C SER A 119 10.59 7.31 6.24
N GLN A 120 9.33 7.06 6.57
CA GLN A 120 8.67 5.78 6.31
C GLN A 120 8.45 5.56 4.82
N VAL A 121 8.09 6.61 4.07
CA VAL A 121 7.95 6.52 2.61
C VAL A 121 9.31 6.22 1.96
N LYS A 122 10.38 6.86 2.42
CA LYS A 122 11.73 6.57 1.95
C LYS A 122 12.12 5.13 2.22
N LYS A 123 11.78 4.61 3.40
CA LYS A 123 11.99 3.20 3.76
C LYS A 123 11.22 2.26 2.86
N MET A 124 9.97 2.58 2.55
CA MET A 124 9.14 1.81 1.61
C MET A 124 9.83 1.67 0.26
N MET A 125 10.33 2.78 -0.28
CA MET A 125 11.02 2.78 -1.57
C MET A 125 12.31 1.97 -1.53
N ARG A 126 13.09 2.10 -0.44
CA ARG A 126 14.33 1.34 -0.25
C ARG A 126 14.05 -0.16 -0.20
N LEU A 127 13.06 -0.59 0.59
CA LEU A 127 12.70 -2.01 0.70
C LEU A 127 12.20 -2.57 -0.63
N GLY A 128 11.41 -1.81 -1.36
CA GLY A 128 10.97 -2.19 -2.69
C GLY A 128 12.14 -2.37 -3.65
N GLN A 129 13.10 -1.45 -3.61
CA GLN A 129 14.29 -1.50 -4.45
C GLN A 129 15.18 -2.69 -4.08
N GLU A 130 15.44 -2.90 -2.79
CA GLU A 130 16.25 -4.02 -2.30
C GLU A 130 15.66 -5.37 -2.69
N ASN A 131 14.34 -5.48 -2.74
CA ASN A 131 13.65 -6.70 -3.13
C ASN A 131 13.38 -6.77 -4.64
N GLN A 132 13.86 -5.81 -5.41
CA GLN A 132 13.64 -5.70 -6.86
C GLN A 132 12.14 -5.72 -7.21
N SER A 133 11.31 -5.21 -6.30
CA SER A 133 9.86 -5.20 -6.48
C SER A 133 9.33 -3.88 -7.03
N THR A 134 10.16 -2.81 -7.01
CA THR A 134 9.77 -1.50 -7.54
C THR A 134 10.93 -0.88 -8.31
N LEU A 135 10.80 -0.78 -9.62
CA LEU A 135 11.77 -0.07 -10.46
C LEU A 135 11.20 1.24 -10.98
N SER A 136 9.94 1.22 -11.43
CA SER A 136 9.30 2.39 -12.05
C SER A 136 8.80 3.39 -11.02
N LEU A 137 8.31 2.94 -9.86
CA LEU A 137 7.72 3.80 -8.84
C LEU A 137 8.75 4.74 -8.20
N ILE A 138 10.01 4.35 -8.13
CA ILE A 138 11.07 5.19 -7.56
C ILE A 138 11.45 6.37 -8.46
N HIS A 139 11.04 6.35 -9.72
CA HIS A 139 11.32 7.41 -10.70
C HIS A 139 10.13 8.37 -10.90
N ILE A 140 9.12 8.26 -10.10
CA ILE A 140 7.98 9.20 -10.09
C ILE A 140 8.38 10.57 -9.43
#